data_5860e8f93316eb5e90017fd9155e0840
#
_entry.id   5860e8f93316eb5e90017fd9155e0840
#
_cell.length_a   1.000
_cell.length_b   1.000
_cell.length_c   1.000
_cell.angle_alpha   90.00
_cell.angle_beta   90.00
_cell.angle_gamma   90.00
#
_symmetry.space_group_name_H-M   'P 1'
#
loop_
_entity.id
_entity.type
_entity.pdbx_description
1 polymer ?
#
loop_
_entity_poly.entity_id
_entity_poly.type
_entity_poly.pdbx_seq_one_letter_code
_entity_poly.pdbx_strand_id
1 'polypeptide(L)'
;KMELALKGSFFDNRIIAEISLYKNYEKNLLTYLPVTQEMGYEYKLASGMDISNQGLELNLSASILKNTPLKWDLSFNASYNKNKLEKLPENQKTTVIGDHKLQVGQSVDAFWVYQNKGIYTNDSEVPVMNGKPLNINGVPFKAGDPVWTDVDGNNQINDNDRVLTGHAIPPYTG
;
A
#
# COMPACT_ATOMS: atom_id res chain seq x y z
N LYS A 1 16.34 0.50 -14.82
CA LYS A 1 16.10 -0.86 -14.34
C LYS A 1 17.43 -1.51 -14.03
N MET A 2 17.57 -2.15 -12.88
CA MET A 2 18.66 -3.06 -12.51
C MET A 2 18.03 -4.40 -12.15
N GLU A 3 18.69 -5.49 -12.55
CA GLU A 3 18.22 -6.83 -12.29
C GLU A 3 19.43 -7.77 -12.18
N LEU A 4 19.41 -8.65 -11.19
CA LEU A 4 20.37 -9.70 -10.97
C LEU A 4 19.60 -11.01 -10.84
N ALA A 5 19.83 -11.93 -11.75
CA ALA A 5 19.22 -13.26 -11.71
C ALA A 5 20.31 -14.33 -11.62
N LEU A 6 20.08 -15.31 -10.74
CA LEU A 6 20.90 -16.50 -10.59
C LEU A 6 20.04 -17.71 -10.85
N LYS A 7 20.50 -18.59 -11.73
CA LYS A 7 19.84 -19.84 -12.05
C LYS A 7 20.81 -20.99 -11.87
N GLY A 8 20.38 -22.00 -11.15
CA GLY A 8 21.17 -23.21 -10.95
C GLY A 8 20.35 -24.45 -11.20
N SER A 9 21.01 -25.52 -11.67
CA SER A 9 20.42 -26.83 -11.76
C SER A 9 21.29 -27.84 -11.02
N PHE A 10 20.65 -28.75 -10.29
CA PHE A 10 21.28 -29.70 -9.38
C PHE A 10 20.75 -31.10 -9.63
N PHE A 11 21.55 -32.12 -9.31
CA PHE A 11 21.18 -33.54 -9.39
C PHE A 11 20.70 -33.96 -10.78
N ASP A 12 21.51 -33.75 -11.82
CA ASP A 12 21.16 -34.04 -13.23
C ASP A 12 19.86 -33.37 -13.68
N ASN A 13 19.71 -32.08 -13.35
CA ASN A 13 18.54 -31.25 -13.64
C ASN A 13 17.25 -31.76 -12.96
N ARG A 14 17.37 -32.45 -11.83
CA ARG A 14 16.20 -32.79 -11.03
C ARG A 14 15.67 -31.62 -10.23
N ILE A 15 16.54 -30.71 -9.81
CA ILE A 15 16.16 -29.48 -9.11
C ILE A 15 16.69 -28.31 -9.92
N ILE A 16 15.79 -27.39 -10.27
CA ILE A 16 16.11 -26.12 -10.91
C ILE A 16 15.65 -25.02 -9.96
N ALA A 17 16.57 -24.15 -9.58
CA ALA A 17 16.29 -22.99 -8.75
C ALA A 17 16.69 -21.72 -9.49
N GLU A 18 15.84 -20.72 -9.45
CA GLU A 18 16.09 -19.41 -9.99
C GLU A 18 15.68 -18.35 -8.97
N ILE A 19 16.58 -17.41 -8.69
CA ILE A 19 16.34 -16.27 -7.82
C ILE A 19 16.67 -15.01 -8.60
N SER A 20 15.74 -14.05 -8.58
CA SER A 20 15.90 -12.75 -9.24
C SER A 20 15.69 -11.63 -8.26
N LEU A 21 16.59 -10.67 -8.27
CA LEU A 21 16.49 -9.41 -7.54
C LEU A 21 16.37 -8.29 -8.55
N TYR A 22 15.39 -7.41 -8.36
CA TYR A 22 15.23 -6.28 -9.27
C TYR A 22 14.97 -4.96 -8.54
N LYS A 23 15.37 -3.88 -9.20
CA LYS A 23 15.02 -2.52 -8.83
C LYS A 23 14.73 -1.70 -10.08
N ASN A 24 13.50 -1.24 -10.20
CA ASN A 24 13.04 -0.32 -11.23
C ASN A 24 12.89 1.07 -10.63
N TYR A 25 13.23 2.06 -11.40
CA TYR A 25 13.05 3.46 -11.05
C TYR A 25 12.43 4.18 -12.24
N GLU A 26 11.20 4.65 -12.07
CA GLU A 26 10.44 5.38 -13.09
C GLU A 26 10.40 6.85 -12.69
N LYS A 27 10.82 7.70 -13.60
CA LYS A 27 10.97 9.14 -13.36
C LYS A 27 10.02 9.95 -14.23
N ASN A 28 9.67 11.11 -13.69
CA ASN A 28 8.94 12.12 -14.43
C ASN A 28 7.60 11.64 -14.96
N LEU A 29 6.93 10.76 -14.22
CA LEU A 29 5.59 10.30 -14.52
C LEU A 29 4.58 11.45 -14.42
N LEU A 30 3.51 11.33 -15.19
CA LEU A 30 2.38 12.24 -15.14
C LEU A 30 1.44 11.84 -13.99
N THR A 31 0.96 12.82 -13.26
CA THR A 31 -0.07 12.65 -12.22
C THR A 31 -1.00 13.84 -12.19
N TYR A 32 -2.17 13.68 -11.60
CA TYR A 32 -3.08 14.78 -11.32
C TYR A 32 -2.68 15.47 -10.02
N LEU A 33 -2.71 16.79 -10.01
CA LEU A 33 -2.59 17.61 -8.80
C LEU A 33 -3.86 18.40 -8.60
N PRO A 34 -4.41 18.46 -7.38
CA PRO A 34 -5.53 19.32 -7.08
C PRO A 34 -5.11 20.80 -7.26
N VAL A 35 -6.03 21.59 -7.72
CA VAL A 35 -5.86 23.03 -7.88
C VAL A 35 -6.92 23.79 -7.08
N THR A 36 -6.70 25.07 -6.87
CA THR A 36 -7.68 25.92 -6.17
C THR A 36 -8.94 26.08 -7.01
N GLN A 37 -10.09 26.21 -6.35
CA GLN A 37 -11.42 26.35 -7.01
C GLN A 37 -11.49 27.54 -7.96
N GLU A 38 -10.67 28.57 -7.74
CA GLU A 38 -10.59 29.76 -8.59
C GLU A 38 -10.15 29.47 -10.03
N MET A 39 -9.52 28.29 -10.26
CA MET A 39 -9.05 27.88 -11.58
C MET A 39 -10.15 27.29 -12.48
N GLY A 40 -11.35 27.04 -11.95
CA GLY A 40 -12.48 26.50 -12.71
C GLY A 40 -12.39 25.02 -13.08
N TYR A 41 -11.37 24.29 -12.58
CA TYR A 41 -11.22 22.85 -12.68
C TYR A 41 -10.61 22.30 -11.40
N GLU A 42 -10.85 21.02 -11.11
CA GLU A 42 -10.44 20.41 -9.84
C GLU A 42 -8.98 19.92 -9.84
N TYR A 43 -8.49 19.51 -11.00
CA TYR A 43 -7.16 18.90 -11.14
C TYR A 43 -6.43 19.42 -12.37
N LYS A 44 -5.12 19.55 -12.27
CA LYS A 44 -4.20 19.76 -13.39
C LYS A 44 -3.31 18.53 -13.60
N LEU A 45 -2.96 18.25 -14.84
CA LEU A 45 -1.95 17.23 -15.16
C LEU A 45 -0.56 17.83 -14.95
N ALA A 46 0.27 17.17 -14.14
CA ALA A 46 1.63 17.60 -13.83
C ALA A 46 2.62 16.44 -14.03
N SER A 47 3.81 16.76 -14.52
CA SER A 47 4.93 15.82 -14.61
C SER A 47 5.85 15.98 -13.42
N GLY A 48 6.67 14.94 -13.14
CA GLY A 48 7.68 14.97 -12.08
C GLY A 48 7.39 14.07 -10.90
N MET A 49 6.47 13.10 -11.04
CA MET A 49 6.30 12.02 -10.09
C MET A 49 7.33 10.93 -10.36
N ASP A 50 8.04 10.50 -9.32
CA ASP A 50 9.02 9.42 -9.38
C ASP A 50 8.59 8.27 -8.49
N ILE A 51 8.67 7.03 -9.01
CA ILE A 51 8.31 5.80 -8.30
C ILE A 51 9.47 4.82 -8.39
N SER A 52 9.74 4.11 -7.29
CA SER A 52 10.64 2.97 -7.29
C SER A 52 9.88 1.68 -6.96
N ASN A 53 10.24 0.60 -7.68
CA ASN A 53 9.79 -0.75 -7.41
C ASN A 53 11.01 -1.62 -7.21
N GLN A 54 11.06 -2.38 -6.13
CA GLN A 54 12.11 -3.35 -5.86
C GLN A 54 11.51 -4.65 -5.36
N GLY A 55 12.11 -5.75 -5.75
CA GLY A 55 11.56 -7.03 -5.37
C GLY A 55 12.52 -8.19 -5.53
N LEU A 56 12.03 -9.34 -5.11
CA LEU A 56 12.68 -10.63 -5.17
C LEU A 56 11.69 -11.63 -5.77
N GLU A 57 12.16 -12.45 -6.69
CA GLU A 57 11.40 -13.55 -7.27
C GLU A 57 12.17 -14.85 -7.06
N LEU A 58 11.47 -15.90 -6.67
CA LEU A 58 11.98 -17.24 -6.47
C LEU A 58 11.16 -18.23 -7.28
N ASN A 59 11.82 -18.98 -8.16
CA ASN A 59 11.23 -20.09 -8.88
C ASN A 59 12.00 -21.37 -8.54
N LEU A 60 11.29 -22.38 -8.09
CA LEU A 60 11.83 -23.68 -7.76
C LEU A 60 11.05 -24.76 -8.50
N SER A 61 11.75 -25.65 -9.19
CA SER A 61 11.16 -26.81 -9.86
C SER A 61 11.94 -28.06 -9.49
N ALA A 62 11.23 -29.12 -9.15
CA ALA A 62 11.82 -30.39 -8.76
C ALA A 62 11.11 -31.57 -9.43
N SER A 63 11.87 -32.40 -10.13
CA SER A 63 11.40 -33.68 -10.64
C SER A 63 11.67 -34.79 -9.59
N ILE A 64 10.67 -35.07 -8.77
CA ILE A 64 10.78 -36.00 -7.65
C ILE A 64 10.96 -37.42 -8.16
N LEU A 65 10.12 -37.83 -9.12
CA LEU A 65 10.17 -39.16 -9.75
C LEU A 65 10.41 -38.98 -11.26
N LYS A 66 11.65 -39.25 -11.71
CA LYS A 66 12.06 -39.04 -13.09
C LYS A 66 12.19 -40.31 -13.90
N ASN A 67 12.70 -41.40 -13.31
CA ASN A 67 13.05 -42.65 -13.99
C ASN A 67 12.18 -43.82 -13.52
N THR A 68 10.93 -43.57 -13.18
CA THR A 68 9.92 -44.55 -12.74
C THR A 68 8.71 -44.49 -13.69
N PRO A 69 7.86 -45.54 -13.71
CA PRO A 69 6.62 -45.50 -14.49
C PRO A 69 5.72 -44.33 -14.09
N LEU A 70 5.79 -43.88 -12.85
CA LEU A 70 5.11 -42.67 -12.36
C LEU A 70 6.09 -41.48 -12.41
N LYS A 71 5.70 -40.41 -13.04
CA LYS A 71 6.43 -39.14 -13.03
C LYS A 71 5.76 -38.17 -12.08
N TRP A 72 6.57 -37.50 -11.24
CA TRP A 72 6.07 -36.50 -10.31
C TRP A 72 6.99 -35.27 -10.32
N ASP A 73 6.44 -34.16 -10.79
CA ASP A 73 7.11 -32.85 -10.82
C ASP A 73 6.40 -31.92 -9.86
N LEU A 74 7.19 -31.17 -9.09
CA LEU A 74 6.73 -30.14 -8.16
C LEU A 74 7.32 -28.80 -8.58
N SER A 75 6.50 -27.76 -8.64
CA SER A 75 6.95 -26.39 -8.88
C SER A 75 6.43 -25.48 -7.78
N PHE A 76 7.29 -24.56 -7.35
CA PHE A 76 6.99 -23.52 -6.37
C PHE A 76 7.50 -22.20 -6.92
N ASN A 77 6.67 -21.16 -6.85
CA ASN A 77 7.06 -19.80 -7.14
C ASN A 77 6.63 -18.89 -5.99
N ALA A 78 7.44 -17.90 -5.70
CA ALA A 78 7.12 -16.84 -4.75
C ALA A 78 7.73 -15.53 -5.22
N SER A 79 7.01 -14.45 -5.05
CA SER A 79 7.53 -13.11 -5.31
C SER A 79 7.18 -12.14 -4.20
N TYR A 80 8.06 -11.17 -4.03
CA TYR A 80 7.88 -10.03 -3.15
C TYR A 80 8.18 -8.77 -3.92
N ASN A 81 7.26 -7.80 -3.89
CA ASN A 81 7.44 -6.49 -4.50
C ASN A 81 7.15 -5.39 -3.48
N LYS A 82 8.01 -4.39 -3.44
CA LYS A 82 7.82 -3.17 -2.65
C LYS A 82 7.88 -1.97 -3.58
N ASN A 83 6.78 -1.25 -3.71
CA ASN A 83 6.76 0.03 -4.39
C ASN A 83 6.94 1.18 -3.38
N LYS A 84 7.41 2.33 -3.87
CA LYS A 84 7.61 3.51 -3.07
C LYS A 84 7.52 4.76 -3.95
N LEU A 85 6.74 5.73 -3.49
CA LEU A 85 6.71 7.06 -4.06
C LEU A 85 7.95 7.83 -3.62
N GLU A 86 8.82 8.17 -4.55
CA GLU A 86 10.09 8.85 -4.26
C GLU A 86 9.96 10.37 -4.37
N LYS A 87 9.11 10.85 -5.28
CA LYS A 87 8.91 12.27 -5.52
C LYS A 87 7.52 12.57 -6.05
N LEU A 88 6.97 13.72 -5.68
CA LEU A 88 5.80 14.33 -6.29
C LEU A 88 6.18 15.59 -7.07
N PRO A 89 5.37 15.98 -8.07
CA PRO A 89 5.56 17.24 -8.78
C PRO A 89 5.60 18.43 -7.82
N GLU A 90 6.22 19.53 -8.25
CA GLU A 90 6.30 20.80 -7.50
C GLU A 90 6.92 20.65 -6.09
N ASN A 91 7.74 19.57 -5.89
CA ASN A 91 8.36 19.24 -4.60
C ASN A 91 7.35 19.07 -3.44
N GLN A 92 6.10 18.75 -3.75
CA GLN A 92 5.11 18.42 -2.73
C GLN A 92 5.52 17.15 -1.98
N LYS A 93 5.13 17.05 -0.71
CA LYS A 93 5.36 15.86 0.11
C LYS A 93 4.14 14.94 0.15
N THR A 94 2.96 15.52 -0.02
CA THR A 94 1.68 14.82 -0.03
C THR A 94 0.74 15.46 -1.03
N THR A 95 -0.13 14.66 -1.62
CA THR A 95 -1.28 15.15 -2.40
C THR A 95 -2.46 14.21 -2.20
N VAL A 96 -3.67 14.75 -2.27
CA VAL A 96 -4.92 13.98 -2.19
C VAL A 96 -5.64 14.12 -3.52
N ILE A 97 -6.03 12.97 -4.09
CA ILE A 97 -6.73 12.89 -5.37
C ILE A 97 -7.96 12.00 -5.14
N GLY A 98 -9.14 12.63 -5.04
CA GLY A 98 -10.34 11.91 -4.60
C GLY A 98 -10.14 11.25 -3.24
N ASP A 99 -10.35 9.94 -3.15
CA ASP A 99 -10.19 9.15 -1.91
C ASP A 99 -8.77 8.57 -1.72
N HIS A 100 -7.80 8.99 -2.54
CA HIS A 100 -6.43 8.52 -2.47
C HIS A 100 -5.48 9.61 -1.99
N LYS A 101 -4.66 9.28 -1.00
CA LYS A 101 -3.56 10.13 -0.53
C LYS A 101 -2.24 9.55 -0.99
N LEU A 102 -1.50 10.32 -1.76
CA LEU A 102 -0.12 10.02 -2.13
C LEU A 102 0.82 10.75 -1.18
N GLN A 103 1.79 10.04 -0.63
CA GLN A 103 2.79 10.60 0.28
C GLN A 103 4.17 10.09 -0.08
N VAL A 104 5.13 10.99 -0.24
CA VAL A 104 6.52 10.64 -0.51
C VAL A 104 7.06 9.76 0.60
N GLY A 105 7.68 8.65 0.22
CA GLY A 105 8.19 7.63 1.13
C GLY A 105 7.24 6.46 1.40
N GLN A 106 5.95 6.60 1.07
CA GLN A 106 4.94 5.56 1.21
C GLN A 106 4.69 4.83 -0.12
N SER A 107 3.95 3.72 -0.05
CA SER A 107 3.47 3.02 -1.24
C SER A 107 2.45 3.85 -1.99
N VAL A 108 2.46 3.80 -3.32
CA VAL A 108 1.46 4.51 -4.16
C VAL A 108 0.07 3.87 -4.08
N ASP A 109 0.01 2.61 -3.65
CA ASP A 109 -1.22 1.81 -3.49
C ASP A 109 -1.64 1.64 -2.02
N ALA A 110 -1.09 2.43 -1.09
CA ALA A 110 -1.50 2.41 0.30
C ALA A 110 -2.96 2.87 0.46
N PHE A 111 -3.70 2.19 1.32
CA PHE A 111 -5.05 2.62 1.71
C PHE A 111 -4.98 3.85 2.59
N TRP A 112 -5.83 4.82 2.32
CA TRP A 112 -6.01 6.00 3.17
C TRP A 112 -7.35 5.89 3.88
N VAL A 113 -7.33 5.43 5.12
CA VAL A 113 -8.51 4.99 5.86
C VAL A 113 -8.49 5.40 7.32
N TYR A 114 -9.67 5.44 7.95
CA TYR A 114 -9.80 5.56 9.39
C TYR A 114 -9.36 4.27 10.08
N GLN A 115 -8.66 4.40 11.21
CA GLN A 115 -8.34 3.25 12.06
C GLN A 115 -9.51 2.92 12.97
N ASN A 116 -10.03 1.71 12.84
CA ASN A 116 -11.08 1.18 13.70
C ASN A 116 -10.45 0.35 14.84
N LYS A 117 -10.86 0.62 16.09
CA LYS A 117 -10.44 -0.12 17.29
C LYS A 117 -11.54 -1.02 17.86
N GLY A 118 -12.70 -1.12 17.21
CA GLY A 118 -13.83 -1.90 17.64
C GLY A 118 -15.13 -1.12 17.56
N ILE A 119 -16.05 -1.42 18.47
CA ILE A 119 -17.39 -0.82 18.55
C ILE A 119 -17.60 -0.35 20.00
N TYR A 120 -18.14 0.84 20.20
CA TYR A 120 -18.54 1.32 21.54
C TYR A 120 -19.63 0.43 22.12
N THR A 121 -19.38 -0.15 23.28
CA THR A 121 -20.36 -0.99 23.99
C THR A 121 -21.37 -0.14 24.75
N ASN A 122 -20.92 1.00 25.27
CA ASN A 122 -21.69 1.95 26.05
C ASN A 122 -21.39 3.39 25.64
N ASP A 123 -22.35 4.28 25.81
CA ASP A 123 -22.15 5.72 25.53
C ASP A 123 -21.04 6.34 26.40
N SER A 124 -20.81 5.81 27.61
CA SER A 124 -19.74 6.26 28.50
C SER A 124 -18.32 5.96 28.03
N GLU A 125 -18.15 5.09 27.05
CA GLU A 125 -16.86 4.77 26.42
C GLU A 125 -16.47 5.82 25.36
N VAL A 126 -17.43 6.63 24.90
CA VAL A 126 -17.16 7.68 23.89
C VAL A 126 -16.29 8.77 24.55
N PRO A 127 -15.13 9.10 23.97
CA PRO A 127 -14.29 10.17 24.49
C PRO A 127 -15.04 11.50 24.57
N VAL A 128 -14.80 12.24 25.66
CA VAL A 128 -15.41 13.57 25.87
C VAL A 128 -14.29 14.59 26.08
N MET A 129 -14.28 15.63 25.27
CA MET A 129 -13.35 16.74 25.40
C MET A 129 -14.13 18.04 25.59
N ASN A 130 -13.80 18.82 26.64
CA ASN A 130 -14.47 20.09 26.98
C ASN A 130 -16.01 19.97 27.06
N GLY A 131 -16.49 18.86 27.63
CA GLY A 131 -17.92 18.57 27.77
C GLY A 131 -18.64 18.17 26.48
N LYS A 132 -17.92 17.97 25.39
CA LYS A 132 -18.48 17.51 24.11
C LYS A 132 -17.98 16.11 23.79
N PRO A 133 -18.87 15.16 23.42
CA PRO A 133 -18.44 13.84 22.98
C PRO A 133 -17.76 13.89 21.62
N LEU A 134 -16.90 12.91 21.36
CA LEU A 134 -16.31 12.69 20.03
C LEU A 134 -17.42 12.59 18.98
N ASN A 135 -17.23 13.22 17.85
CA ASN A 135 -18.26 13.35 16.82
C ASN A 135 -17.70 13.22 15.40
N ILE A 136 -18.59 12.98 14.44
CA ILE A 136 -18.32 13.06 13.02
C ILE A 136 -19.36 14.01 12.38
N ASN A 137 -18.91 15.04 11.69
CA ASN A 137 -19.77 16.07 11.07
C ASN A 137 -20.79 16.67 12.06
N GLY A 138 -20.40 16.82 13.34
CA GLY A 138 -21.26 17.36 14.39
C GLY A 138 -22.24 16.35 15.01
N VAL A 139 -22.25 15.09 14.54
CA VAL A 139 -23.05 14.01 15.10
C VAL A 139 -22.21 13.23 16.12
N PRO A 140 -22.58 13.23 17.42
CA PRO A 140 -21.87 12.48 18.45
C PRO A 140 -21.93 10.97 18.21
N PHE A 141 -20.82 10.27 18.52
CA PHE A 141 -20.82 8.81 18.60
C PHE A 141 -21.59 8.30 19.82
N LYS A 142 -22.07 7.08 19.73
CA LYS A 142 -22.85 6.39 20.78
C LYS A 142 -22.56 4.89 20.77
N ALA A 143 -23.13 4.17 21.72
CA ALA A 143 -23.10 2.72 21.75
C ALA A 143 -23.59 2.11 20.42
N GLY A 144 -22.82 1.13 19.89
CA GLY A 144 -23.04 0.50 18.60
C GLY A 144 -22.28 1.14 17.43
N ASP A 145 -21.74 2.35 17.60
CA ASP A 145 -20.93 3.01 16.57
C ASP A 145 -19.48 2.50 16.58
N PRO A 146 -18.75 2.60 15.45
CA PRO A 146 -17.36 2.20 15.38
C PRO A 146 -16.45 3.16 16.19
N VAL A 147 -15.43 2.59 16.84
CA VAL A 147 -14.41 3.33 17.56
C VAL A 147 -13.33 3.79 16.58
N TRP A 148 -13.49 4.98 16.02
CA TRP A 148 -12.46 5.60 15.19
C TRP A 148 -11.37 6.26 16.04
N THR A 149 -10.15 6.23 15.54
CA THR A 149 -9.03 6.93 16.19
C THR A 149 -9.02 8.39 15.76
N ASP A 150 -9.17 9.29 16.72
CA ASP A 150 -8.89 10.72 16.56
C ASP A 150 -7.36 10.89 16.59
N VAL A 151 -6.76 11.11 15.41
CA VAL A 151 -5.30 11.13 15.23
C VAL A 151 -4.73 12.51 15.57
N ASP A 152 -5.44 13.57 15.25
CA ASP A 152 -5.01 14.94 15.52
C ASP A 152 -5.47 15.46 16.89
N GLY A 153 -6.34 14.72 17.60
CA GLY A 153 -6.78 15.03 18.96
C GLY A 153 -7.75 16.21 19.04
N ASN A 154 -8.46 16.51 17.95
CA ASN A 154 -9.37 17.64 17.89
C ASN A 154 -10.81 17.34 18.34
N ASN A 155 -11.08 16.08 18.74
CA ASN A 155 -12.39 15.56 19.17
C ASN A 155 -13.45 15.52 18.05
N GLN A 156 -12.98 15.47 16.79
CA GLN A 156 -13.84 15.36 15.62
C GLN A 156 -13.19 14.42 14.61
N ILE A 157 -13.90 13.39 14.17
CA ILE A 157 -13.41 12.48 13.11
C ILE A 157 -13.63 13.14 11.75
N ASN A 158 -12.53 13.33 11.04
CA ASN A 158 -12.48 13.93 9.71
C ASN A 158 -11.30 13.39 8.89
N ASP A 159 -11.05 13.91 7.69
CA ASP A 159 -10.01 13.41 6.80
C ASP A 159 -8.57 13.50 7.37
N ASN A 160 -8.33 14.32 8.40
CA ASN A 160 -7.03 14.39 9.07
C ASN A 160 -6.77 13.14 9.95
N ASP A 161 -7.82 12.39 10.31
CA ASP A 161 -7.74 11.17 11.10
C ASP A 161 -7.55 9.91 10.24
N ARG A 162 -7.56 10.06 8.93
CA ARG A 162 -7.21 8.98 8.02
C ARG A 162 -5.71 8.77 7.98
N VAL A 163 -5.28 7.52 8.07
CA VAL A 163 -3.89 7.10 8.00
C VAL A 163 -3.61 6.28 6.75
N LEU A 164 -2.39 6.38 6.24
CA LEU A 164 -1.93 5.50 5.18
C LEU A 164 -1.50 4.17 5.78
N THR A 165 -2.06 3.08 5.29
CA THR A 165 -1.78 1.73 5.78
C THR A 165 -1.94 0.67 4.70
N GLY A 166 -1.27 -0.47 4.90
CA GLY A 166 -1.40 -1.63 4.02
C GLY A 166 -1.00 -1.35 2.57
N HIS A 167 -1.46 -2.23 1.71
CA HIS A 167 -1.25 -2.19 0.27
C HIS A 167 -2.51 -2.71 -0.43
N ALA A 168 -3.00 -2.02 -1.45
CA ALA A 168 -4.10 -2.50 -2.28
C ALA A 168 -3.68 -3.72 -3.12
N ILE A 169 -2.42 -3.74 -3.55
CA ILE A 169 -1.80 -4.88 -4.24
C ILE A 169 -0.94 -5.62 -3.21
N PRO A 170 -1.22 -6.91 -2.91
CA PRO A 170 -0.40 -7.67 -1.97
C PRO A 170 1.07 -7.65 -2.37
N PRO A 171 2.01 -7.36 -1.45
CA PRO A 171 3.43 -7.35 -1.76
C PRO A 171 4.00 -8.77 -1.98
N TYR A 172 3.27 -9.80 -1.56
CA TYR A 172 3.64 -11.20 -1.71
C TYR A 172 2.66 -11.90 -2.65
N THR A 173 3.19 -12.69 -3.59
CA THR A 173 2.44 -13.60 -4.44
C THR A 173 3.18 -14.93 -4.58
N GLY A 174 2.46 -16.04 -4.72
CA GLY A 174 3.03 -17.37 -4.90
C GLY A 174 1.96 -18.40 -5.23
#